data_105a7ac83c0317dd19e2960fe0fc41e7
#
_entry.id   105a7ac83c0317dd19e2960fe0fc41e7
#
_cell.length_a   1.000
_cell.length_b   1.000
_cell.length_c   1.000
_cell.angle_alpha   90.00
_cell.angle_beta   90.00
_cell.angle_gamma   90.00
#
_symmetry.space_group_name_H-M   'P 1'
#
loop_
_entity.id
_entity.type
_entity.pdbx_description
1 polymer ?
#
loop_
_entity_poly.entity_id
_entity_poly.type
_entity_poly.pdbx_seq_one_letter_code
_entity_poly.pdbx_strand_id
1 'polypeptide(L)'
;GKNFSQEHDFVIINYDIIKNFHNVKKKSDSQILGANFDLVVVDEAHYIKNGQAQRTKLINDLVKKVDRLWLLTGTPMTSRPMDYFNLLSLIDSPVAKNWMAYAIRYCSGYQFNAGGRKIWNVTGASNLEELRDRTSGLTLRRLKQDVLDLPDKIITPVYLRLKSKEYESLMGEYYDWYDKNGESDSLTLQFTKLTKVRQVIAEEKVPSTIEICENIVEQGKKVIVFTNFTKTLEMILEHFGKSAVRLDGQMSQKERQLSVDRFQNDESVMVFVGNIKAAGVGITLTAGEAVVMNDLSFLPSDHSQAEDRSYRYGQKNNVLVYYPIFDNTVEGIIYDILKKKKDIFETVMGDKVDNGDYVQEILELINNWRR
;
A
#
# COMPACT_ATOMS: atom_id res chain seq x y z
N GLY A 1 16.11 1.49 -23.44
CA GLY A 1 16.74 0.59 -24.38
C GLY A 1 15.81 -0.55 -24.72
N LYS A 2 15.65 -0.85 -26.01
CA LYS A 2 14.79 -1.93 -26.49
C LYS A 2 15.53 -3.27 -26.65
N ASN A 3 16.83 -3.29 -26.39
CA ASN A 3 17.65 -4.48 -26.57
C ASN A 3 18.18 -4.94 -25.21
N PHE A 4 17.81 -6.16 -24.85
CA PHE A 4 18.40 -6.88 -23.74
C PHE A 4 19.75 -7.44 -24.22
N SER A 5 20.85 -7.15 -23.51
CA SER A 5 22.17 -7.74 -23.75
C SER A 5 22.51 -8.69 -22.60
N GLN A 6 22.99 -9.88 -22.91
CA GLN A 6 23.55 -10.83 -21.93
C GLN A 6 24.96 -10.47 -21.45
N GLU A 7 25.50 -9.34 -21.90
CA GLU A 7 26.85 -8.86 -21.55
C GLU A 7 26.95 -8.21 -20.16
N HIS A 8 25.82 -8.12 -19.45
CA HIS A 8 25.74 -7.47 -18.14
C HIS A 8 25.60 -8.51 -17.02
N ASP A 9 26.34 -8.31 -15.93
CA ASP A 9 26.26 -9.13 -14.73
C ASP A 9 24.89 -8.93 -14.01
N PHE A 10 24.27 -7.75 -14.15
CA PHE A 10 22.99 -7.42 -13.54
C PHE A 10 22.04 -6.82 -14.56
N VAL A 11 20.79 -7.30 -14.53
CA VAL A 11 19.69 -6.78 -15.34
C VAL A 11 18.54 -6.36 -14.42
N ILE A 12 18.22 -5.07 -14.41
CA ILE A 12 17.11 -4.51 -13.65
C ILE A 12 15.96 -4.22 -14.58
N ILE A 13 14.77 -4.76 -14.28
CA ILE A 13 13.59 -4.61 -15.10
C ILE A 13 12.36 -4.29 -14.25
N ASN A 14 11.53 -3.36 -14.72
CA ASN A 14 10.27 -3.05 -14.08
C ASN A 14 9.19 -4.08 -14.48
N TYR A 15 8.26 -4.40 -13.57
CA TYR A 15 7.12 -5.29 -13.82
C TYR A 15 6.28 -4.92 -15.03
N ASP A 16 6.07 -3.64 -15.30
CA ASP A 16 5.27 -3.18 -16.43
C ASP A 16 5.97 -3.32 -17.78
N ILE A 17 7.30 -3.34 -17.76
CA ILE A 17 8.13 -3.48 -18.96
C ILE A 17 8.31 -4.95 -19.35
N ILE A 18 8.24 -5.87 -18.41
CA ILE A 18 8.49 -7.30 -18.65
C ILE A 18 7.58 -7.87 -19.76
N LYS A 19 6.34 -7.37 -19.87
CA LYS A 19 5.41 -7.74 -20.94
C LYS A 19 5.92 -7.41 -22.34
N ASN A 20 6.75 -6.37 -22.50
CA ASN A 20 7.28 -5.94 -23.79
C ASN A 20 8.29 -6.94 -24.37
N PHE A 21 8.92 -7.74 -23.50
CA PHE A 21 9.87 -8.77 -23.86
C PHE A 21 9.20 -10.14 -24.08
N HIS A 22 7.89 -10.22 -23.76
CA HIS A 22 7.10 -11.44 -23.89
C HIS A 22 6.21 -11.45 -25.15
N ASN A 23 5.96 -10.31 -25.79
CA ASN A 23 5.08 -10.15 -26.96
C ASN A 23 5.74 -10.69 -28.26
N VAL A 24 6.29 -11.90 -28.20
CA VAL A 24 6.82 -12.62 -29.35
C VAL A 24 5.93 -13.83 -29.64
N LYS A 25 5.73 -14.14 -30.92
CA LYS A 25 4.84 -15.19 -31.39
C LYS A 25 5.18 -16.60 -30.85
N LYS A 26 6.41 -16.80 -30.37
CA LYS A 26 6.86 -17.99 -29.66
C LYS A 26 7.57 -17.61 -28.37
N LYS A 27 7.32 -18.33 -27.26
CA LYS A 27 8.02 -18.13 -25.98
C LYS A 27 9.54 -18.27 -26.11
N SER A 28 10.03 -19.07 -27.06
CA SER A 28 11.46 -19.23 -27.40
C SER A 28 12.13 -17.94 -27.88
N ASP A 29 11.35 -17.00 -28.42
CA ASP A 29 11.87 -15.78 -29.02
C ASP A 29 11.90 -14.62 -27.99
N SER A 30 11.49 -14.86 -26.76
CA SER A 30 11.58 -13.90 -25.66
C SER A 30 13.04 -13.79 -25.20
N GLN A 31 13.64 -12.62 -25.37
CA GLN A 31 15.02 -12.36 -24.97
C GLN A 31 15.26 -12.63 -23.48
N ILE A 32 14.29 -12.32 -22.62
CA ILE A 32 14.37 -12.53 -21.16
C ILE A 32 14.15 -14.01 -20.81
N LEU A 33 13.14 -14.66 -21.39
CA LEU A 33 12.87 -16.07 -21.12
C LEU A 33 13.89 -17.01 -21.73
N GLY A 34 14.67 -16.53 -22.69
CA GLY A 34 15.79 -17.25 -23.32
C GLY A 34 17.13 -17.03 -22.63
N ALA A 35 17.22 -16.07 -21.71
CA ALA A 35 18.44 -15.80 -20.96
C ALA A 35 18.61 -16.80 -19.82
N ASN A 36 19.88 -17.16 -19.55
CA ASN A 36 20.24 -17.98 -18.41
C ASN A 36 20.63 -17.06 -17.27
N PHE A 37 19.79 -16.99 -16.23
CA PHE A 37 20.09 -16.27 -15.01
C PHE A 37 20.44 -17.26 -13.89
N ASP A 38 21.51 -16.98 -13.15
CA ASP A 38 21.87 -17.77 -11.95
C ASP A 38 20.95 -17.46 -10.79
N LEU A 39 20.41 -16.23 -10.73
CA LEU A 39 19.55 -15.74 -9.67
C LEU A 39 18.51 -14.78 -10.25
N VAL A 40 17.26 -14.93 -9.83
CA VAL A 40 16.22 -13.91 -9.99
C VAL A 40 15.82 -13.35 -8.64
N VAL A 41 15.84 -12.04 -8.51
CA VAL A 41 15.33 -11.32 -7.33
C VAL A 41 14.06 -10.60 -7.73
N VAL A 42 12.98 -10.88 -7.03
CA VAL A 42 11.67 -10.25 -7.25
C VAL A 42 11.41 -9.30 -6.09
N ASP A 43 11.65 -8.01 -6.30
CA ASP A 43 11.40 -6.98 -5.31
C ASP A 43 9.90 -6.63 -5.25
N GLU A 44 9.41 -6.26 -4.05
CA GLU A 44 7.97 -6.05 -3.79
C GLU A 44 7.11 -7.22 -4.32
N ALA A 45 7.50 -8.44 -3.99
CA ALA A 45 6.92 -9.66 -4.52
C ALA A 45 5.40 -9.78 -4.30
N HIS A 46 4.82 -9.01 -3.37
CA HIS A 46 3.36 -8.94 -3.20
C HIS A 46 2.62 -8.49 -4.46
N TYR A 47 3.28 -7.83 -5.44
CA TYR A 47 2.67 -7.50 -6.74
C TYR A 47 2.36 -8.71 -7.60
N ILE A 48 2.93 -9.88 -7.32
CA ILE A 48 2.68 -11.13 -8.03
C ILE A 48 1.84 -12.13 -7.22
N LYS A 49 1.13 -11.67 -6.19
CA LYS A 49 0.24 -12.50 -5.36
C LYS A 49 -0.92 -13.15 -6.16
N ASN A 50 -1.44 -12.46 -7.16
CA ASN A 50 -2.52 -12.97 -8.01
C ASN A 50 -1.96 -13.79 -9.17
N GLY A 51 -2.01 -15.12 -9.06
CA GLY A 51 -1.53 -16.06 -10.08
C GLY A 51 -2.19 -15.91 -11.46
N GLN A 52 -3.36 -15.28 -11.56
CA GLN A 52 -4.06 -15.06 -12.84
C GLN A 52 -3.61 -13.77 -13.56
N ALA A 53 -2.98 -12.83 -12.86
CA ALA A 53 -2.51 -11.59 -13.45
C ALA A 53 -1.40 -11.85 -14.50
N GLN A 54 -1.44 -11.09 -15.60
CA GLN A 54 -0.48 -11.27 -16.70
C GLN A 54 0.98 -11.14 -16.21
N ARG A 55 1.28 -10.13 -15.38
CA ARG A 55 2.62 -9.94 -14.79
C ARG A 55 3.09 -11.16 -14.01
N THR A 56 2.19 -11.75 -13.23
CA THR A 56 2.49 -12.94 -12.43
C THR A 56 2.81 -14.15 -13.31
N LYS A 57 2.02 -14.38 -14.36
CA LYS A 57 2.28 -15.47 -15.33
C LYS A 57 3.65 -15.33 -15.99
N LEU A 58 4.05 -14.09 -16.33
CA LEU A 58 5.34 -13.81 -16.93
C LEU A 58 6.50 -14.09 -15.98
N ILE A 59 6.38 -13.64 -14.71
CA ILE A 59 7.38 -13.95 -13.70
C ILE A 59 7.44 -15.45 -13.42
N ASN A 60 6.30 -16.11 -13.28
CA ASN A 60 6.24 -17.57 -13.09
C ASN A 60 6.95 -18.34 -14.23
N ASP A 61 6.79 -17.89 -15.48
CA ASP A 61 7.48 -18.51 -16.62
C ASP A 61 9.00 -18.24 -16.61
N LEU A 62 9.42 -17.07 -16.13
CA LEU A 62 10.82 -16.71 -15.99
C LEU A 62 11.52 -17.56 -14.91
N VAL A 63 10.92 -17.63 -13.72
CA VAL A 63 11.55 -18.28 -12.56
C VAL A 63 11.60 -19.79 -12.64
N LYS A 64 10.77 -20.44 -13.48
CA LYS A 64 10.83 -21.89 -13.73
C LYS A 64 12.18 -22.39 -14.27
N LYS A 65 13.00 -21.51 -14.83
CA LYS A 65 14.27 -21.83 -15.47
C LYS A 65 15.48 -21.39 -14.64
N VAL A 66 15.26 -20.94 -13.41
CA VAL A 66 16.28 -20.36 -12.58
C VAL A 66 16.48 -21.20 -11.33
N ASP A 67 17.74 -21.49 -11.01
CA ASP A 67 18.07 -22.33 -9.87
C ASP A 67 17.88 -21.62 -8.53
N ARG A 68 17.97 -20.28 -8.52
CA ARG A 68 17.89 -19.46 -7.30
C ARG A 68 16.86 -18.35 -7.49
N LEU A 69 15.91 -18.29 -6.56
CA LEU A 69 14.86 -17.28 -6.50
C LEU A 69 14.80 -16.62 -5.13
N TRP A 70 14.86 -15.30 -5.09
CA TRP A 70 14.59 -14.50 -3.90
C TRP A 70 13.35 -13.65 -4.11
N LEU A 71 12.40 -13.76 -3.20
CA LEU A 71 11.20 -12.94 -3.16
C LEU A 71 11.33 -11.95 -2.01
N LEU A 72 11.48 -10.67 -2.31
CA LEU A 72 11.62 -9.62 -1.31
C LEU A 72 10.28 -8.90 -1.16
N THR A 73 9.79 -8.80 0.06
CA THR A 73 8.54 -8.05 0.36
C THR A 73 8.45 -7.76 1.85
N GLY A 74 8.03 -6.56 2.18
CA GLY A 74 7.65 -6.21 3.56
C GLY A 74 6.28 -6.77 3.96
N THR A 75 5.45 -7.16 2.98
CA THR A 75 4.05 -7.59 3.18
C THR A 75 3.71 -8.81 2.31
N PRO A 76 4.20 -10.01 2.64
CA PRO A 76 3.96 -11.22 1.85
C PRO A 76 2.47 -11.59 1.76
N MET A 77 1.71 -11.26 2.80
CA MET A 77 0.25 -11.36 2.85
C MET A 77 -0.32 -9.94 2.97
N THR A 78 -0.93 -9.42 1.93
CA THR A 78 -1.44 -8.05 1.92
C THR A 78 -2.84 -7.91 2.53
N SER A 79 -3.69 -8.94 2.40
CA SER A 79 -5.05 -8.93 2.93
C SER A 79 -5.55 -10.29 3.44
N ARG A 80 -5.02 -11.39 2.95
CA ARG A 80 -5.52 -12.75 3.28
C ARG A 80 -4.44 -13.81 3.05
N PRO A 81 -4.53 -14.99 3.69
CA PRO A 81 -3.54 -16.06 3.50
C PRO A 81 -3.40 -16.53 2.05
N MET A 82 -4.46 -16.44 1.24
CA MET A 82 -4.43 -16.77 -0.19
C MET A 82 -3.43 -15.92 -0.96
N ASP A 83 -3.17 -14.68 -0.54
CA ASP A 83 -2.17 -13.80 -1.17
C ASP A 83 -0.74 -14.38 -1.09
N TYR A 84 -0.49 -15.20 -0.07
CA TYR A 84 0.82 -15.84 0.13
C TYR A 84 1.00 -17.09 -0.72
N PHE A 85 -0.10 -17.72 -1.16
CA PHE A 85 -0.07 -18.99 -1.90
C PHE A 85 0.86 -18.96 -3.12
N ASN A 86 0.71 -17.95 -3.99
CA ASN A 86 1.52 -17.86 -5.21
C ASN A 86 3.01 -17.68 -4.91
N LEU A 87 3.35 -16.87 -3.90
CA LEU A 87 4.73 -16.66 -3.48
C LEU A 87 5.36 -17.96 -2.96
N LEU A 88 4.64 -18.68 -2.08
CA LEU A 88 5.06 -19.98 -1.56
C LEU A 88 5.17 -21.04 -2.65
N SER A 89 4.28 -21.02 -3.64
CA SER A 89 4.34 -21.93 -4.78
C SER A 89 5.57 -21.70 -5.65
N LEU A 90 5.99 -20.44 -5.80
CA LEU A 90 7.17 -20.09 -6.60
C LEU A 90 8.48 -20.56 -5.97
N ILE A 91 8.57 -20.60 -4.64
CA ILE A 91 9.73 -21.10 -3.90
C ILE A 91 9.59 -22.60 -3.57
N ASP A 92 8.70 -23.31 -4.26
CA ASP A 92 8.42 -24.75 -4.13
C ASP A 92 8.10 -25.20 -2.69
N SER A 93 7.43 -24.35 -1.92
CA SER A 93 7.03 -24.65 -0.55
C SER A 93 6.08 -25.85 -0.51
N PRO A 94 6.33 -26.85 0.36
CA PRO A 94 5.47 -28.04 0.52
C PRO A 94 4.00 -27.69 0.84
N VAL A 95 3.74 -26.55 1.50
CA VAL A 95 2.38 -26.13 1.85
C VAL A 95 1.59 -25.58 0.68
N ALA A 96 2.25 -25.16 -0.40
CA ALA A 96 1.63 -24.54 -1.58
C ALA A 96 1.66 -25.45 -2.83
N LYS A 97 1.84 -26.74 -2.68
CA LYS A 97 1.80 -27.70 -3.81
C LYS A 97 0.40 -27.93 -4.36
N ASN A 98 -0.62 -27.79 -3.51
CA ASN A 98 -2.01 -28.02 -3.91
C ASN A 98 -2.87 -26.82 -3.47
N TRP A 99 -3.43 -26.11 -4.43
CA TRP A 99 -4.23 -24.92 -4.20
C TRP A 99 -5.48 -25.21 -3.34
N MET A 100 -6.19 -26.32 -3.62
CA MET A 100 -7.42 -26.68 -2.91
C MET A 100 -7.11 -27.02 -1.44
N ALA A 101 -6.08 -27.81 -1.21
CA ALA A 101 -5.65 -28.15 0.16
C ALA A 101 -5.24 -26.90 0.94
N TYR A 102 -4.51 -25.98 0.30
CA TYR A 102 -4.14 -24.71 0.88
C TYR A 102 -5.36 -23.84 1.19
N ALA A 103 -6.29 -23.72 0.23
CA ALA A 103 -7.52 -22.94 0.37
C ALA A 103 -8.37 -23.42 1.56
N ILE A 104 -8.61 -24.73 1.66
CA ILE A 104 -9.39 -25.32 2.77
C ILE A 104 -8.68 -25.12 4.10
N ARG A 105 -7.36 -25.41 4.16
CA ARG A 105 -6.65 -25.45 5.44
C ARG A 105 -6.31 -24.07 5.99
N TYR A 106 -5.90 -23.13 5.13
CA TYR A 106 -5.38 -21.83 5.59
C TYR A 106 -6.29 -20.64 5.29
N CYS A 107 -7.26 -20.80 4.38
CA CYS A 107 -8.18 -19.72 3.99
C CYS A 107 -9.62 -19.98 4.41
N SER A 108 -9.90 -20.97 5.27
CA SER A 108 -11.27 -21.41 5.58
C SER A 108 -12.10 -21.61 4.32
N GLY A 109 -11.48 -22.14 3.27
CA GLY A 109 -12.04 -22.18 1.92
C GLY A 109 -13.19 -23.14 1.79
N TYR A 110 -14.27 -22.68 1.14
CA TYR A 110 -15.43 -23.51 0.80
C TYR A 110 -16.00 -23.17 -0.56
N GLN A 111 -16.72 -24.12 -1.15
CA GLN A 111 -17.43 -23.90 -2.40
C GLN A 111 -18.89 -23.50 -2.13
N PHE A 112 -19.39 -22.56 -2.92
CA PHE A 112 -20.79 -22.20 -2.96
C PHE A 112 -21.28 -22.06 -4.39
N ASN A 113 -22.60 -22.16 -4.60
CA ASN A 113 -23.21 -22.01 -5.91
C ASN A 113 -23.62 -20.55 -6.12
N ALA A 114 -23.09 -19.93 -7.18
CA ALA A 114 -23.50 -18.62 -7.65
C ALA A 114 -23.93 -18.70 -9.12
N GLY A 115 -25.22 -18.48 -9.39
CA GLY A 115 -25.75 -18.52 -10.77
C GLY A 115 -25.50 -19.85 -11.51
N GLY A 116 -25.57 -20.99 -10.82
CA GLY A 116 -25.32 -22.30 -11.41
C GLY A 116 -23.85 -22.71 -11.59
N ARG A 117 -22.93 -21.87 -11.13
CA ARG A 117 -21.47 -22.16 -11.14
C ARG A 117 -20.97 -22.35 -9.70
N LYS A 118 -20.11 -23.37 -9.52
CA LYS A 118 -19.39 -23.55 -8.26
C LYS A 118 -18.23 -22.57 -8.17
N ILE A 119 -18.28 -21.69 -7.18
CA ILE A 119 -17.23 -20.67 -6.90
C ILE A 119 -16.61 -20.98 -5.54
N TRP A 120 -15.28 -20.77 -5.43
CA TRP A 120 -14.59 -20.89 -4.17
C TRP A 120 -14.59 -19.54 -3.43
N ASN A 121 -15.04 -19.58 -2.17
CA ASN A 121 -14.74 -18.53 -1.21
C ASN A 121 -13.41 -18.88 -0.53
N VAL A 122 -12.42 -17.98 -0.57
CA VAL A 122 -11.09 -18.14 0.01
C VAL A 122 -10.66 -16.85 0.72
N THR A 123 -11.63 -16.09 1.21
CA THR A 123 -11.41 -14.81 1.89
C THR A 123 -11.08 -14.97 3.38
N GLY A 124 -11.41 -16.11 3.96
CA GLY A 124 -11.16 -16.41 5.37
C GLY A 124 -9.70 -16.74 5.70
N ALA A 125 -9.46 -16.98 6.99
CA ALA A 125 -8.16 -17.35 7.53
C ALA A 125 -8.30 -18.45 8.59
N SER A 126 -7.40 -19.43 8.58
CA SER A 126 -7.36 -20.53 9.53
C SER A 126 -5.96 -21.12 9.62
N ASN A 127 -5.64 -21.77 10.75
CA ASN A 127 -4.37 -22.46 10.99
C ASN A 127 -3.10 -21.64 10.67
N LEU A 128 -3.12 -20.33 11.01
CA LEU A 128 -2.05 -19.41 10.64
C LEU A 128 -0.73 -19.69 11.37
N GLU A 129 -0.79 -20.14 12.61
CA GLU A 129 0.39 -20.55 13.36
C GLU A 129 1.10 -21.72 12.67
N GLU A 130 0.33 -22.72 12.25
CA GLU A 130 0.88 -23.83 11.45
C GLU A 130 1.47 -23.35 10.13
N LEU A 131 0.80 -22.43 9.43
CA LEU A 131 1.33 -21.87 8.19
C LEU A 131 2.67 -21.17 8.44
N ARG A 132 2.78 -20.35 9.49
CA ARG A 132 4.02 -19.70 9.90
C ARG A 132 5.12 -20.72 10.20
N ASP A 133 4.81 -21.71 11.02
CA ASP A 133 5.82 -22.69 11.44
C ASP A 133 6.32 -23.51 10.26
N ARG A 134 5.41 -23.91 9.35
CA ARG A 134 5.77 -24.68 8.14
C ARG A 134 6.51 -23.88 7.08
N THR A 135 6.45 -22.55 7.14
CA THR A 135 7.15 -21.65 6.21
C THR A 135 8.40 -21.01 6.83
N SER A 136 8.62 -21.15 8.12
CA SER A 136 9.73 -20.50 8.86
C SER A 136 11.11 -20.80 8.29
N GLY A 137 11.35 -22.03 7.82
CA GLY A 137 12.61 -22.44 7.18
C GLY A 137 12.85 -21.83 5.77
N LEU A 138 11.80 -21.27 5.14
CA LEU A 138 11.85 -20.67 3.80
C LEU A 138 11.73 -19.14 3.84
N THR A 139 11.42 -18.56 5.02
CA THR A 139 11.13 -17.15 5.19
C THR A 139 12.08 -16.53 6.19
N LEU A 140 12.88 -15.56 5.74
CA LEU A 140 13.72 -14.76 6.62
C LEU A 140 13.01 -13.44 6.92
N ARG A 141 12.59 -13.23 8.16
CA ARG A 141 11.97 -11.99 8.62
C ARG A 141 12.86 -11.30 9.66
N ARG A 142 12.99 -9.99 9.52
CA ARG A 142 13.63 -9.11 10.51
C ARG A 142 12.70 -7.92 10.79
N LEU A 143 12.41 -7.70 12.07
CA LEU A 143 11.70 -6.48 12.48
C LEU A 143 12.69 -5.33 12.62
N LYS A 144 12.27 -4.11 12.28
CA LYS A 144 13.13 -2.93 12.39
C LYS A 144 13.67 -2.74 13.80
N GLN A 145 12.82 -2.93 14.81
CA GLN A 145 13.18 -2.82 16.22
C GLN A 145 14.25 -3.83 16.68
N ASP A 146 14.40 -4.96 15.96
CA ASP A 146 15.35 -6.02 16.36
C ASP A 146 16.74 -5.82 15.72
N VAL A 147 16.81 -5.01 14.63
CA VAL A 147 18.02 -4.92 13.80
C VAL A 147 18.50 -3.50 13.54
N LEU A 148 17.69 -2.50 13.87
CA LEU A 148 18.04 -1.08 13.70
C LEU A 148 17.90 -0.36 15.04
N ASP A 149 18.90 0.42 15.37
CA ASP A 149 18.82 1.41 16.44
C ASP A 149 18.19 2.68 15.85
N LEU A 150 16.87 2.80 16.00
CA LEU A 150 16.09 3.93 15.52
C LEU A 150 15.47 4.67 16.71
N PRO A 151 15.37 6.01 16.62
CA PRO A 151 14.59 6.79 17.58
C PRO A 151 13.12 6.35 17.62
N ASP A 152 12.34 6.90 18.56
CA ASP A 152 10.93 6.53 18.68
C ASP A 152 10.09 7.04 17.50
N LYS A 153 9.08 6.26 17.11
CA LYS A 153 8.00 6.66 16.21
C LYS A 153 6.71 6.81 17.02
N ILE A 154 6.19 8.03 17.10
CA ILE A 154 5.03 8.37 17.91
C ILE A 154 3.87 8.72 16.97
N ILE A 155 2.78 7.93 17.03
CA ILE A 155 1.58 8.13 16.21
C ILE A 155 0.53 8.87 17.04
N THR A 156 0.07 9.99 16.53
CA THR A 156 -0.87 10.89 17.22
C THR A 156 -2.09 11.16 16.33
N PRO A 157 -3.26 10.58 16.61
CA PRO A 157 -4.50 10.99 15.98
C PRO A 157 -4.91 12.37 16.51
N VAL A 158 -5.31 13.25 15.61
CA VAL A 158 -5.86 14.59 15.93
C VAL A 158 -7.32 14.60 15.51
N TYR A 159 -8.22 14.44 16.47
CA TYR A 159 -9.65 14.37 16.20
C TYR A 159 -10.23 15.76 15.96
N LEU A 160 -10.86 15.92 14.81
CA LEU A 160 -11.50 17.15 14.33
C LEU A 160 -12.99 16.90 14.09
N ARG A 161 -13.76 17.98 13.97
CA ARG A 161 -15.18 17.91 13.60
C ARG A 161 -15.46 18.68 12.33
N LEU A 162 -16.00 18.00 11.35
CA LEU A 162 -16.42 18.59 10.08
C LEU A 162 -17.83 19.18 10.22
N LYS A 163 -17.99 20.42 9.72
CA LYS A 163 -19.28 21.06 9.47
C LYS A 163 -19.30 21.50 8.02
N SER A 164 -19.74 20.63 7.12
CA SER A 164 -19.76 20.90 5.67
C SER A 164 -21.07 20.44 5.06
N LYS A 165 -21.82 21.38 4.51
CA LYS A 165 -23.07 21.08 3.77
C LYS A 165 -22.78 20.27 2.52
N GLU A 166 -21.61 20.47 1.89
CA GLU A 166 -21.20 19.70 0.72
C GLU A 166 -20.97 18.23 1.06
N TYR A 167 -20.28 17.96 2.18
CA TYR A 167 -20.14 16.60 2.69
C TYR A 167 -21.49 15.93 2.95
N GLU A 168 -22.38 16.62 3.66
CA GLU A 168 -23.73 16.12 3.98
C GLU A 168 -24.53 15.80 2.72
N SER A 169 -24.49 16.72 1.71
CA SER A 169 -25.16 16.51 0.42
C SER A 169 -24.61 15.28 -0.33
N LEU A 170 -23.28 15.16 -0.44
CA LEU A 170 -22.65 14.03 -1.13
C LEU A 170 -22.90 12.70 -0.42
N MET A 171 -22.93 12.70 0.90
CA MET A 171 -23.29 11.49 1.66
C MET A 171 -24.77 11.12 1.45
N GLY A 172 -25.68 12.11 1.41
CA GLY A 172 -27.08 11.89 1.07
C GLY A 172 -27.22 11.27 -0.33
N GLU A 173 -26.56 11.85 -1.35
CA GLU A 173 -26.53 11.30 -2.71
C GLU A 173 -25.96 9.88 -2.78
N TYR A 174 -24.92 9.59 -1.99
CA TYR A 174 -24.34 8.26 -1.91
C TYR A 174 -25.34 7.26 -1.34
N TYR A 175 -26.03 7.60 -0.27
CA TYR A 175 -27.01 6.71 0.38
C TYR A 175 -28.25 6.50 -0.49
N ASP A 176 -28.77 7.56 -1.13
CA ASP A 176 -29.91 7.45 -2.06
C ASP A 176 -29.60 6.55 -3.25
N TRP A 177 -28.36 6.64 -3.75
CA TRP A 177 -27.89 5.76 -4.80
C TRP A 177 -27.72 4.32 -4.31
N TYR A 178 -27.14 4.12 -3.13
CA TYR A 178 -26.92 2.79 -2.55
C TYR A 178 -28.23 2.05 -2.30
N ASP A 179 -29.28 2.73 -1.82
CA ASP A 179 -30.60 2.14 -1.61
C ASP A 179 -31.25 1.64 -2.91
N LYS A 180 -30.95 2.32 -4.03
CA LYS A 180 -31.50 1.96 -5.33
C LYS A 180 -30.71 0.85 -6.05
N ASN A 181 -29.41 0.75 -5.81
CA ASN A 181 -28.51 -0.02 -6.67
C ASN A 181 -27.50 -0.87 -5.90
N GLY A 182 -27.30 -0.64 -4.60
CA GLY A 182 -26.15 -1.12 -3.83
C GLY A 182 -25.99 -2.65 -3.78
N GLU A 183 -27.09 -3.41 -3.85
CA GLU A 183 -27.01 -4.89 -3.86
C GLU A 183 -26.60 -5.46 -5.23
N SER A 184 -26.83 -4.72 -6.31
CA SER A 184 -26.60 -5.17 -7.69
C SER A 184 -25.33 -4.64 -8.33
N ASP A 185 -24.78 -3.52 -7.81
CA ASP A 185 -23.67 -2.82 -8.41
C ASP A 185 -22.31 -3.28 -7.88
N SER A 186 -21.29 -3.16 -8.76
CA SER A 186 -19.94 -3.57 -8.42
C SER A 186 -19.33 -2.72 -7.30
N LEU A 187 -18.50 -3.33 -6.46
CA LEU A 187 -17.70 -2.66 -5.43
C LEU A 187 -16.93 -1.45 -5.99
N THR A 188 -16.45 -1.53 -7.23
CA THR A 188 -15.74 -0.45 -7.92
C THR A 188 -16.58 0.82 -8.04
N LEU A 189 -17.87 0.70 -8.30
CA LEU A 189 -18.75 1.86 -8.45
C LEU A 189 -19.04 2.52 -7.09
N GLN A 190 -19.23 1.73 -6.05
CA GLN A 190 -19.36 2.22 -4.66
C GLN A 190 -18.12 3.03 -4.25
N PHE A 191 -16.93 2.52 -4.56
CA PHE A 191 -15.68 3.25 -4.31
C PHE A 191 -15.55 4.54 -5.08
N THR A 192 -15.96 4.55 -6.34
CA THR A 192 -15.90 5.75 -7.17
C THR A 192 -16.75 6.86 -6.56
N LYS A 193 -17.92 6.54 -6.04
CA LYS A 193 -18.80 7.51 -5.38
C LYS A 193 -18.22 8.00 -4.05
N LEU A 194 -17.71 7.10 -3.21
CA LEU A 194 -17.03 7.48 -1.97
C LEU A 194 -15.74 8.28 -2.19
N THR A 195 -15.10 8.15 -3.35
CA THR A 195 -13.91 8.95 -3.67
C THR A 195 -14.21 10.45 -3.70
N LYS A 196 -15.38 10.87 -4.21
CA LYS A 196 -15.81 12.28 -4.18
C LYS A 196 -16.01 12.79 -2.75
N VAL A 197 -16.67 12.00 -1.91
CA VAL A 197 -16.87 12.31 -0.48
C VAL A 197 -15.52 12.50 0.23
N ARG A 198 -14.60 11.57 0.00
CA ARG A 198 -13.26 11.62 0.59
C ARG A 198 -12.42 12.81 0.08
N GLN A 199 -12.63 13.21 -1.17
CA GLN A 199 -11.98 14.40 -1.72
C GLN A 199 -12.42 15.66 -0.99
N VAL A 200 -13.72 15.84 -0.75
CA VAL A 200 -14.23 16.98 0.05
C VAL A 200 -13.67 16.95 1.47
N ILE A 201 -13.66 15.79 2.13
CA ILE A 201 -13.05 15.64 3.45
C ILE A 201 -11.58 16.09 3.44
N ALA A 202 -10.81 15.66 2.44
CA ALA A 202 -9.39 15.98 2.32
C ALA A 202 -9.16 17.49 2.12
N GLU A 203 -9.98 18.15 1.29
CA GLU A 203 -9.91 19.58 1.03
C GLU A 203 -10.28 20.40 2.27
N GLU A 204 -11.37 20.07 2.93
CA GLU A 204 -11.84 20.73 4.16
C GLU A 204 -10.85 20.59 5.33
N LYS A 205 -9.97 19.59 5.28
CA LYS A 205 -8.94 19.35 6.28
C LYS A 205 -7.66 20.18 6.10
N VAL A 206 -7.43 20.71 4.91
CA VAL A 206 -6.20 21.45 4.57
C VAL A 206 -5.84 22.54 5.59
N PRO A 207 -6.79 23.38 6.08
CA PRO A 207 -6.45 24.39 7.09
C PRO A 207 -5.84 23.78 8.36
N SER A 208 -6.41 22.70 8.88
CA SER A 208 -5.88 22.03 10.08
C SER A 208 -4.54 21.34 9.82
N THR A 209 -4.35 20.79 8.62
CA THR A 209 -3.06 20.24 8.22
C THR A 209 -1.98 21.31 8.13
N ILE A 210 -2.31 22.47 7.58
CA ILE A 210 -1.41 23.63 7.52
C ILE A 210 -1.02 24.08 8.93
N GLU A 211 -1.98 24.26 9.84
CA GLU A 211 -1.73 24.64 11.22
C GLU A 211 -0.77 23.67 11.93
N ILE A 212 -0.96 22.36 11.75
CA ILE A 212 -0.03 21.36 12.29
C ILE A 212 1.37 21.54 11.70
N CYS A 213 1.46 21.74 10.38
CA CYS A 213 2.74 21.91 9.70
C CYS A 213 3.46 23.20 10.14
N GLU A 214 2.76 24.32 10.28
CA GLU A 214 3.30 25.59 10.75
C GLU A 214 3.89 25.45 12.17
N ASN A 215 3.15 24.83 13.09
CA ASN A 215 3.63 24.56 14.44
C ASN A 215 4.90 23.70 14.46
N ILE A 216 5.09 22.79 13.50
CA ILE A 216 6.29 21.97 13.39
C ILE A 216 7.45 22.79 12.80
N VAL A 217 7.18 23.56 11.76
CA VAL A 217 8.17 24.40 11.08
C VAL A 217 8.68 25.51 12.00
N GLU A 218 7.82 26.12 12.82
CA GLU A 218 8.21 27.11 13.85
C GLU A 218 9.19 26.55 14.89
N GLN A 219 9.17 25.25 15.12
CA GLN A 219 10.14 24.54 15.96
C GLN A 219 11.46 24.23 15.23
N GLY A 220 11.63 24.69 13.97
CA GLY A 220 12.80 24.42 13.15
C GLY A 220 12.86 23.00 12.57
N LYS A 221 11.75 22.26 12.60
CA LYS A 221 11.67 20.87 12.14
C LYS A 221 11.07 20.79 10.75
N LYS A 222 11.58 19.85 9.94
CA LYS A 222 11.01 19.56 8.61
C LYS A 222 9.85 18.58 8.71
N VAL A 223 8.79 18.86 7.93
CA VAL A 223 7.57 18.08 7.93
C VAL A 223 7.28 17.48 6.53
N ILE A 224 6.75 16.28 6.53
CA ILE A 224 6.31 15.56 5.34
C ILE A 224 4.79 15.47 5.40
N VAL A 225 4.11 15.90 4.34
CA VAL A 225 2.66 15.78 4.20
C VAL A 225 2.34 14.80 3.10
N PHE A 226 1.50 13.82 3.40
CA PHE A 226 0.98 12.88 2.41
C PHE A 226 -0.51 13.08 2.18
N THR A 227 -0.91 13.04 0.91
CA THR A 227 -2.30 13.10 0.45
C THR A 227 -2.53 12.19 -0.75
N ASN A 228 -3.77 11.74 -0.94
CA ASN A 228 -4.16 10.97 -2.13
C ASN A 228 -4.63 11.87 -3.29
N PHE A 229 -4.96 13.14 -3.01
CA PHE A 229 -5.63 14.03 -3.96
C PHE A 229 -4.73 15.16 -4.43
N THR A 230 -4.65 15.33 -5.77
CA THR A 230 -3.81 16.36 -6.39
C THR A 230 -4.23 17.77 -5.97
N LYS A 231 -5.54 18.06 -5.88
CA LYS A 231 -6.04 19.36 -5.47
C LYS A 231 -5.60 19.73 -4.06
N THR A 232 -5.69 18.79 -3.12
CA THR A 232 -5.20 18.95 -1.74
C THR A 232 -3.70 19.22 -1.69
N LEU A 233 -2.94 18.47 -2.49
CA LEU A 233 -1.50 18.67 -2.62
C LEU A 233 -1.18 20.10 -3.12
N GLU A 234 -1.89 20.59 -4.13
CA GLU A 234 -1.72 21.93 -4.68
C GLU A 234 -2.08 23.02 -3.67
N MET A 235 -3.16 22.89 -2.92
CA MET A 235 -3.56 23.84 -1.87
C MET A 235 -2.47 23.98 -0.78
N ILE A 236 -1.87 22.87 -0.34
CA ILE A 236 -0.79 22.89 0.65
C ILE A 236 0.47 23.53 0.07
N LEU A 237 0.84 23.19 -1.18
CA LEU A 237 2.00 23.79 -1.85
C LEU A 237 1.84 25.28 -2.08
N GLU A 238 0.64 25.76 -2.44
CA GLU A 238 0.34 27.17 -2.63
C GLU A 238 0.57 27.95 -1.32
N HIS A 239 0.14 27.40 -0.19
CA HIS A 239 0.33 28.02 1.12
C HIS A 239 1.82 28.18 1.51
N PHE A 240 2.60 27.11 1.39
CA PHE A 240 4.01 27.12 1.80
C PHE A 240 4.97 27.69 0.73
N GLY A 241 4.53 27.79 -0.52
CA GLY A 241 5.27 28.39 -1.60
C GLY A 241 6.69 27.82 -1.78
N LYS A 242 7.71 28.68 -1.70
CA LYS A 242 9.12 28.29 -1.94
C LYS A 242 9.70 27.38 -0.84
N SER A 243 9.12 27.38 0.35
CA SER A 243 9.55 26.50 1.45
C SER A 243 9.03 25.08 1.32
N ALA A 244 8.23 24.79 0.29
CA ALA A 244 7.73 23.45 0.01
C ALA A 244 8.26 22.86 -1.29
N VAL A 245 8.34 21.54 -1.34
CA VAL A 245 8.59 20.75 -2.55
C VAL A 245 7.50 19.71 -2.75
N ARG A 246 7.23 19.36 -4.02
CA ARG A 246 6.20 18.37 -4.39
C ARG A 246 6.81 17.06 -4.83
N LEU A 247 6.02 15.98 -4.68
CA LEU A 247 6.26 14.71 -5.34
C LEU A 247 4.94 14.02 -5.68
N ASP A 248 4.68 13.82 -6.96
CA ASP A 248 3.49 13.12 -7.43
C ASP A 248 3.76 12.19 -8.62
N GLY A 249 2.67 11.56 -9.12
CA GLY A 249 2.72 10.61 -10.22
C GLY A 249 3.08 11.21 -11.58
N GLN A 250 2.93 12.52 -11.77
CA GLN A 250 3.15 13.20 -13.06
C GLN A 250 4.62 13.60 -13.26
N MET A 251 5.38 13.68 -12.17
CA MET A 251 6.79 14.07 -12.20
C MET A 251 7.67 12.99 -12.82
N SER A 252 8.63 13.42 -13.63
CA SER A 252 9.71 12.57 -14.11
C SER A 252 10.62 12.09 -12.96
N GLN A 253 11.36 11.02 -13.17
CA GLN A 253 12.27 10.49 -12.14
C GLN A 253 13.34 11.53 -11.71
N LYS A 254 13.81 12.38 -12.65
CA LYS A 254 14.78 13.44 -12.37
C LYS A 254 14.17 14.53 -11.48
N GLU A 255 12.94 14.95 -11.73
CA GLU A 255 12.25 15.94 -10.92
C GLU A 255 11.97 15.42 -9.50
N ARG A 256 11.57 14.15 -9.39
CA ARG A 256 11.35 13.50 -8.08
C ARG A 256 12.64 13.49 -7.27
N GLN A 257 13.77 13.12 -7.88
CA GLN A 257 15.05 13.11 -7.19
C GLN A 257 15.46 14.51 -6.75
N LEU A 258 15.29 15.53 -7.60
CA LEU A 258 15.55 16.92 -7.24
C LEU A 258 14.71 17.40 -6.05
N SER A 259 13.43 17.03 -5.99
CA SER A 259 12.56 17.36 -4.85
C SER A 259 13.04 16.70 -3.56
N VAL A 260 13.46 15.45 -3.64
CA VAL A 260 14.03 14.73 -2.48
C VAL A 260 15.34 15.38 -2.03
N ASP A 261 16.24 15.67 -2.96
CA ASP A 261 17.55 16.27 -2.66
C ASP A 261 17.40 17.66 -2.03
N ARG A 262 16.48 18.47 -2.53
CA ARG A 262 16.15 19.78 -1.94
C ARG A 262 15.60 19.64 -0.54
N PHE A 263 14.64 18.75 -0.31
CA PHE A 263 14.09 18.53 1.03
C PHE A 263 15.15 18.04 2.01
N GLN A 264 16.04 17.17 1.57
CA GLN A 264 17.10 16.62 2.43
C GLN A 264 18.18 17.64 2.79
N ASN A 265 18.59 18.49 1.84
CA ASN A 265 19.84 19.27 1.97
C ASN A 265 19.64 20.79 1.99
N ASP A 266 18.48 21.32 1.59
CA ASP A 266 18.21 22.75 1.54
C ASP A 266 17.44 23.16 2.82
N GLU A 267 18.06 23.95 3.66
CA GLU A 267 17.48 24.43 4.92
C GLU A 267 16.25 25.34 4.71
N SER A 268 16.15 26.00 3.55
CA SER A 268 14.97 26.83 3.22
C SER A 268 13.73 25.99 2.87
N VAL A 269 13.90 24.70 2.56
CA VAL A 269 12.82 23.77 2.25
C VAL A 269 12.43 23.02 3.51
N MET A 270 11.30 23.39 4.09
CA MET A 270 10.81 22.86 5.36
C MET A 270 9.69 21.82 5.19
N VAL A 271 8.96 21.88 4.07
CA VAL A 271 7.77 21.07 3.85
C VAL A 271 7.94 20.20 2.59
N PHE A 272 7.71 18.91 2.73
CA PHE A 272 7.62 17.98 1.59
C PHE A 272 6.14 17.57 1.43
N VAL A 273 5.55 17.80 0.26
CA VAL A 273 4.17 17.41 -0.01
C VAL A 273 4.17 16.34 -1.08
N GLY A 274 3.65 15.16 -0.74
CA GLY A 274 3.67 14.00 -1.63
C GLY A 274 2.34 13.28 -1.76
N ASN A 275 2.08 12.76 -2.98
CA ASN A 275 1.02 11.77 -3.13
C ASN A 275 1.46 10.45 -2.49
N ILE A 276 0.61 9.88 -1.62
CA ILE A 276 0.94 8.70 -0.80
C ILE A 276 1.42 7.51 -1.65
N LYS A 277 0.82 7.27 -2.81
CA LYS A 277 1.21 6.19 -3.72
C LYS A 277 2.50 6.49 -4.50
N ALA A 278 2.68 7.74 -4.92
CA ALA A 278 3.86 8.13 -5.70
C ALA A 278 5.11 8.25 -4.82
N ALA A 279 4.95 8.73 -3.59
CA ALA A 279 6.02 8.86 -2.61
C ALA A 279 6.28 7.55 -1.83
N GLY A 280 5.35 6.60 -1.88
CA GLY A 280 5.48 5.29 -1.24
C GLY A 280 6.59 4.40 -1.80
N VAL A 281 7.26 4.76 -2.92
CA VAL A 281 8.23 3.89 -3.59
C VAL A 281 9.62 4.55 -3.64
N GLY A 282 10.61 3.89 -3.00
CA GLY A 282 12.03 4.08 -3.27
C GLY A 282 12.70 5.39 -2.82
N ILE A 283 12.01 6.29 -2.10
CA ILE A 283 12.60 7.56 -1.62
C ILE A 283 12.99 7.52 -0.14
N THR A 284 13.92 8.37 0.24
CA THR A 284 14.39 8.55 1.61
C THR A 284 14.18 10.01 2.03
N LEU A 285 13.48 10.23 3.14
CA LEU A 285 13.11 11.56 3.65
C LEU A 285 13.49 11.71 5.14
N THR A 286 14.68 11.26 5.51
CA THR A 286 15.16 11.25 6.90
C THR A 286 15.43 12.64 7.49
N ALA A 287 15.46 13.70 6.67
CA ALA A 287 15.46 15.07 7.17
C ALA A 287 14.11 15.47 7.82
N GLY A 288 13.01 14.77 7.49
CA GLY A 288 11.71 14.99 8.10
C GLY A 288 11.62 14.36 9.49
N GLU A 289 11.23 15.13 10.47
CA GLU A 289 10.98 14.69 11.85
C GLU A 289 9.50 14.51 12.15
N ALA A 290 8.65 14.99 11.25
CA ALA A 290 7.21 14.80 11.35
C ALA A 290 6.60 14.38 10.03
N VAL A 291 5.55 13.56 10.12
CA VAL A 291 4.73 13.12 8.99
C VAL A 291 3.27 13.46 9.29
N VAL A 292 2.58 14.09 8.36
CA VAL A 292 1.15 14.41 8.46
C VAL A 292 0.41 13.67 7.35
N MET A 293 -0.52 12.82 7.72
CA MET A 293 -1.40 12.12 6.78
C MET A 293 -2.68 12.95 6.59
N ASN A 294 -2.70 13.84 5.58
CA ASN A 294 -3.86 14.71 5.38
C ASN A 294 -5.14 13.92 5.10
N ASP A 295 -5.03 12.83 4.39
CA ASP A 295 -6.14 11.91 4.15
C ASP A 295 -5.68 10.45 4.16
N LEU A 296 -6.61 9.53 4.33
CA LEU A 296 -6.31 8.12 4.54
C LEU A 296 -6.34 7.32 3.23
N SER A 297 -5.39 6.42 3.04
CA SER A 297 -5.54 5.30 2.10
C SER A 297 -6.40 4.21 2.72
N PHE A 298 -7.06 3.41 1.91
CA PHE A 298 -7.78 2.23 2.40
C PHE A 298 -6.84 1.08 2.82
N LEU A 299 -5.56 1.14 2.45
CA LEU A 299 -4.59 0.09 2.72
C LEU A 299 -3.64 0.48 3.86
N PRO A 300 -3.58 -0.30 4.96
CA PRO A 300 -2.62 -0.06 6.04
C PRO A 300 -1.17 -0.04 5.57
N SER A 301 -0.83 -0.84 4.55
CA SER A 301 0.50 -0.87 3.95
C SER A 301 0.94 0.45 3.34
N ASP A 302 0.02 1.21 2.74
CA ASP A 302 0.34 2.52 2.18
C ASP A 302 0.78 3.50 3.27
N HIS A 303 0.08 3.48 4.42
CA HIS A 303 0.43 4.29 5.58
C HIS A 303 1.80 3.91 6.14
N SER A 304 2.01 2.62 6.41
CA SER A 304 3.30 2.14 6.92
C SER A 304 4.46 2.47 5.99
N GLN A 305 4.28 2.31 4.67
CA GLN A 305 5.30 2.68 3.69
C GLN A 305 5.57 4.19 3.67
N ALA A 306 4.55 5.03 3.78
CA ALA A 306 4.70 6.48 3.85
C ALA A 306 5.42 6.94 5.13
N GLU A 307 5.00 6.43 6.30
CA GLU A 307 5.69 6.66 7.59
C GLU A 307 7.17 6.27 7.50
N ASP A 308 7.47 5.16 6.86
CA ASP A 308 8.80 4.59 6.73
C ASP A 308 9.73 5.36 5.76
N ARG A 309 9.25 6.40 5.08
CA ARG A 309 10.11 7.32 4.31
C ARG A 309 10.96 8.18 5.23
N SER A 310 10.42 8.56 6.38
CA SER A 310 11.15 9.29 7.44
C SER A 310 11.74 8.30 8.47
N TYR A 311 10.96 7.31 8.91
CA TYR A 311 11.35 6.35 9.95
C TYR A 311 12.16 5.18 9.38
N ARG A 312 13.42 5.44 9.07
CA ARG A 312 14.34 4.43 8.50
C ARG A 312 15.79 4.70 8.88
N TYR A 313 16.68 3.79 8.49
CA TYR A 313 18.10 3.93 8.72
C TYR A 313 18.62 5.32 8.30
N GLY A 314 19.34 5.97 9.20
CA GLY A 314 19.82 7.35 9.05
C GLY A 314 18.95 8.41 9.75
N GLN A 315 17.78 8.06 10.27
CA GLN A 315 16.99 8.94 11.13
C GLN A 315 17.67 9.08 12.51
N LYS A 316 17.84 10.32 12.98
CA LYS A 316 18.52 10.64 14.24
C LYS A 316 17.58 11.15 15.32
N ASN A 317 16.39 11.59 14.94
CA ASN A 317 15.41 12.22 15.81
C ASN A 317 14.12 11.37 15.85
N ASN A 318 13.34 11.53 16.92
CA ASN A 318 12.02 10.94 17.00
C ASN A 318 11.16 11.40 15.84
N VAL A 319 10.36 10.49 15.29
CA VAL A 319 9.44 10.78 14.20
C VAL A 319 8.01 10.87 14.75
N LEU A 320 7.41 12.04 14.60
CA LEU A 320 6.04 12.30 14.99
C LEU A 320 5.12 12.07 13.78
N VAL A 321 4.11 11.22 13.92
CA VAL A 321 3.16 10.93 12.83
C VAL A 321 1.79 11.43 13.26
N TYR A 322 1.27 12.43 12.56
CA TYR A 322 -0.04 13.02 12.83
C TYR A 322 -1.08 12.51 11.84
N TYR A 323 -2.22 12.12 12.39
CA TYR A 323 -3.42 11.74 11.65
C TYR A 323 -4.56 12.71 12.01
N PRO A 324 -4.71 13.86 11.31
CA PRO A 324 -5.90 14.67 11.45
C PRO A 324 -7.10 13.94 10.87
N ILE A 325 -8.16 13.75 11.67
CA ILE A 325 -9.30 12.90 11.35
C ILE A 325 -10.60 13.61 11.71
N PHE A 326 -11.50 13.75 10.75
CA PHE A 326 -12.88 14.13 11.05
C PHE A 326 -13.65 12.91 11.57
N ASP A 327 -13.74 12.80 12.91
CA ASP A 327 -14.32 11.64 13.60
C ASP A 327 -15.83 11.44 13.35
N ASN A 328 -16.53 12.51 13.00
CA ASN A 328 -17.95 12.52 12.66
C ASN A 328 -18.23 12.27 11.17
N THR A 329 -17.32 11.63 10.45
CA THR A 329 -17.43 11.35 9.00
C THR A 329 -17.08 9.89 8.68
N VAL A 330 -17.23 9.51 7.42
CA VAL A 330 -16.76 8.19 6.93
C VAL A 330 -15.27 7.97 7.15
N GLU A 331 -14.50 9.04 7.33
CA GLU A 331 -13.06 8.95 7.61
C GLU A 331 -12.78 8.38 9.01
N GLY A 332 -13.58 8.73 10.01
CA GLY A 332 -13.48 8.14 11.35
C GLY A 332 -13.65 6.62 11.29
N ILE A 333 -14.64 6.15 10.54
CA ILE A 333 -14.87 4.71 10.30
C ILE A 333 -13.65 4.07 9.65
N ILE A 334 -13.12 4.68 8.59
CA ILE A 334 -11.94 4.18 7.87
C ILE A 334 -10.75 4.09 8.84
N TYR A 335 -10.51 5.12 9.65
CA TYR A 335 -9.40 5.15 10.59
C TYR A 335 -9.49 4.04 11.64
N ASP A 336 -10.68 3.83 12.21
CA ASP A 336 -10.91 2.78 13.22
C ASP A 336 -10.65 1.38 12.65
N ILE A 337 -11.03 1.16 11.40
CA ILE A 337 -10.76 -0.11 10.70
C ILE A 337 -9.24 -0.26 10.46
N LEU A 338 -8.59 0.80 9.95
CA LEU A 338 -7.15 0.78 9.71
C LEU A 338 -6.38 0.51 11.01
N LYS A 339 -6.79 1.13 12.13
CA LYS A 339 -6.18 0.90 13.45
C LYS A 339 -6.34 -0.54 13.89
N LYS A 340 -7.57 -1.07 13.89
CA LYS A 340 -7.83 -2.48 14.21
C LYS A 340 -7.00 -3.43 13.35
N LYS A 341 -6.86 -3.13 12.08
CA LYS A 341 -6.12 -3.97 11.13
C LYS A 341 -4.61 -3.83 11.28
N LYS A 342 -4.11 -2.66 11.67
CA LYS A 342 -2.69 -2.48 12.02
C LYS A 342 -2.32 -3.30 13.25
N ASP A 343 -3.14 -3.24 14.31
CA ASP A 343 -2.97 -4.03 15.52
C ASP A 343 -3.00 -5.53 15.20
N ILE A 344 -3.93 -5.94 14.33
CA ILE A 344 -4.02 -7.30 13.82
C ILE A 344 -2.78 -7.64 12.96
N PHE A 345 -2.32 -6.78 12.06
CA PHE A 345 -1.15 -7.04 11.23
C PHE A 345 0.13 -7.16 12.06
N GLU A 346 0.31 -6.31 13.07
CA GLU A 346 1.40 -6.40 14.03
C GLU A 346 1.29 -7.68 14.88
N THR A 347 0.08 -8.04 15.29
CA THR A 347 -0.22 -9.28 16.03
C THR A 347 -0.07 -10.52 15.16
N VAL A 348 -0.35 -10.48 13.87
CA VAL A 348 -0.44 -11.66 12.97
C VAL A 348 0.86 -11.97 12.28
N MET A 349 1.61 -10.97 12.00
CA MET A 349 3.00 -11.25 11.75
C MET A 349 3.67 -11.70 13.08
N GLY A 350 3.00 -11.57 14.21
CA GLY A 350 3.23 -12.16 15.51
C GLY A 350 2.16 -13.15 15.98
N ASP A 351 0.86 -12.96 15.86
CA ASP A 351 -0.25 -13.87 16.22
C ASP A 351 -1.59 -13.43 15.60
N LYS A 352 -2.33 -14.42 15.04
CA LYS A 352 -3.73 -14.46 14.54
C LYS A 352 -4.32 -13.30 13.72
N VAL A 353 -4.83 -13.62 12.51
CA VAL A 353 -5.63 -12.71 11.63
C VAL A 353 -6.96 -13.29 11.25
N ASP A 354 -7.99 -12.47 11.34
CA ASP A 354 -9.20 -12.58 10.56
C ASP A 354 -9.12 -11.56 9.41
N ASN A 355 -9.02 -12.06 8.17
CA ASN A 355 -8.81 -11.24 6.97
C ASN A 355 -10.02 -11.30 6.05
N GLY A 356 -11.05 -10.56 6.42
CA GLY A 356 -12.08 -10.14 5.48
C GLY A 356 -11.52 -9.20 4.42
N ASP A 357 -12.20 -9.06 3.29
CA ASP A 357 -11.90 -8.06 2.27
C ASP A 357 -12.07 -6.67 2.90
N TYR A 358 -10.95 -5.99 3.23
CA TYR A 358 -10.93 -4.68 3.91
C TYR A 358 -11.89 -3.68 3.31
N VAL A 359 -11.95 -3.74 2.04
CA VAL A 359 -12.68 -2.85 1.20
C VAL A 359 -14.17 -3.10 1.37
N GLN A 360 -14.57 -4.35 1.40
CA GLN A 360 -15.94 -4.73 1.62
C GLN A 360 -16.38 -4.41 3.06
N GLU A 361 -15.53 -4.69 4.04
CA GLU A 361 -15.80 -4.36 5.45
C GLU A 361 -15.98 -2.85 5.67
N ILE A 362 -15.13 -2.03 5.04
CA ILE A 362 -15.27 -0.56 5.08
C ILE A 362 -16.60 -0.14 4.47
N LEU A 363 -16.96 -0.68 3.31
CA LEU A 363 -18.23 -0.35 2.66
C LEU A 363 -19.43 -0.77 3.48
N GLU A 364 -19.43 -1.98 4.04
CA GLU A 364 -20.50 -2.49 4.90
C GLU A 364 -20.69 -1.61 6.14
N LEU A 365 -19.60 -1.17 6.78
CA LEU A 365 -19.67 -0.28 7.94
C LEU A 365 -20.14 1.13 7.56
N ILE A 366 -19.70 1.68 6.45
CA ILE A 366 -20.20 2.97 5.95
C ILE A 366 -21.69 2.88 5.63
N ASN A 367 -22.14 1.80 4.99
CA ASN A 367 -23.53 1.61 4.65
C ASN A 367 -24.44 1.42 5.89
N ASN A 368 -23.89 0.84 6.95
CA ASN A 368 -24.59 0.66 8.23
C ASN A 368 -24.54 1.90 9.15
N TRP A 369 -23.69 2.88 8.84
CA TRP A 369 -23.45 4.07 9.68
C TRP A 369 -24.57 5.12 9.62
N ARG A 370 -25.60 4.93 8.85
CA ARG A 370 -26.79 5.80 8.71
C ARG A 370 -27.55 6.14 10.00
N ARG A 371 -27.16 5.60 11.13
CA ARG A 371 -27.94 5.68 12.36
C ARG A 371 -27.51 6.80 13.28
#